data_7fbb115fa6aec4cfcc8f624245ff045f
#
_entry.id   7fbb115fa6aec4cfcc8f624245ff045f
#
_cell.length_a   1.000
_cell.length_b   1.000
_cell.length_c   1.000
_cell.angle_alpha   90.00
_cell.angle_beta   90.00
_cell.angle_gamma   90.00
#
_symmetry.space_group_name_H-M   'P 1'
#
loop_
_entity.id
_entity.type
_entity.pdbx_description
1 polymer ?
#
loop_
_entity_poly.entity_id
_entity_poly.type
_entity_poly.pdbx_seq_one_letter_code
_entity_poly.pdbx_strand_id
1 'polypeptide(L)'
;AAVGCIGTSPAIFAFMRSGGVEVIEFHPVIPWRKYFNIDMRDHRKLLVVDGRTAFVGGMNIGNEYAGRRYRGADWRDTHLRIEGPAVRDLQFFFFENWYRYGGAVVDISRHFPNMDEPGRKLLMVLCSKSRRQVKPIQESYVSAINFAKQSIYITNAYFIPDARIYRALVRAAKRGVDVRLLLPGKSDLAIVQHASRYLYKRYLR
;
A
#
# COMPACT_ATOMS: atom_id res chain seq x y z
N ALA A 1 -11.39 -5.24 -1.78
CA ALA A 1 -11.15 -6.65 -2.14
C ALA A 1 -12.04 -7.55 -1.32
N ALA A 2 -12.59 -8.62 -1.88
CA ALA A 2 -13.62 -9.44 -1.24
C ALA A 2 -13.25 -9.89 0.19
N VAL A 3 -12.02 -10.34 0.42
CA VAL A 3 -11.57 -10.76 1.76
C VAL A 3 -11.55 -9.59 2.75
N GLY A 4 -11.07 -8.42 2.35
CA GLY A 4 -11.04 -7.23 3.22
C GLY A 4 -12.42 -6.62 3.50
N CYS A 5 -13.44 -7.02 2.74
CA CYS A 5 -14.81 -6.52 2.86
C CYS A 5 -15.81 -7.58 3.33
N ILE A 6 -15.36 -8.76 3.75
CA ILE A 6 -16.26 -9.86 4.20
C ILE A 6 -17.18 -9.41 5.32
N GLY A 7 -16.69 -8.59 6.24
CA GLY A 7 -17.50 -8.03 7.34
C GLY A 7 -18.29 -6.77 6.99
N THR A 8 -18.17 -6.26 5.75
CA THR A 8 -18.85 -5.03 5.36
C THR A 8 -20.28 -5.32 4.91
N SER A 9 -21.25 -4.64 5.52
CA SER A 9 -22.66 -4.81 5.16
C SER A 9 -22.91 -4.45 3.68
N PRO A 10 -23.57 -5.30 2.90
CA PRO A 10 -23.99 -4.98 1.53
C PRO A 10 -24.81 -3.68 1.42
N ALA A 11 -25.51 -3.30 2.48
CA ALA A 11 -26.31 -2.08 2.54
C ALA A 11 -25.46 -0.81 2.35
N ILE A 12 -24.19 -0.81 2.78
CA ILE A 12 -23.27 0.33 2.55
C ILE A 12 -23.04 0.54 1.05
N PHE A 13 -22.80 -0.54 0.30
CA PHE A 13 -22.58 -0.42 -1.14
C PHE A 13 -23.86 -0.04 -1.89
N ALA A 14 -25.02 -0.54 -1.45
CA ALA A 14 -26.31 -0.14 -1.98
C ALA A 14 -26.57 1.35 -1.73
N PHE A 15 -26.30 1.83 -0.52
CA PHE A 15 -26.43 3.24 -0.17
C PHE A 15 -25.49 4.13 -1.02
N MET A 16 -24.23 3.74 -1.21
CA MET A 16 -23.28 4.46 -2.07
C MET A 16 -23.81 4.55 -3.51
N ARG A 17 -24.30 3.43 -4.07
CA ARG A 17 -24.87 3.41 -5.43
C ARG A 17 -26.11 4.27 -5.57
N SER A 18 -26.99 4.29 -4.58
CA SER A 18 -28.18 5.17 -4.59
C SER A 18 -27.82 6.66 -4.56
N GLY A 19 -26.65 7.00 -4.02
CA GLY A 19 -26.08 8.34 -4.06
C GLY A 19 -25.29 8.66 -5.35
N GLY A 20 -25.33 7.79 -6.37
CA GLY A 20 -24.62 8.00 -7.64
C GLY A 20 -23.15 7.58 -7.63
N VAL A 21 -22.67 6.91 -6.59
CA VAL A 21 -21.29 6.42 -6.52
C VAL A 21 -21.17 5.10 -7.30
N GLU A 22 -20.26 5.05 -8.26
CA GLU A 22 -19.94 3.79 -8.94
C GLU A 22 -19.06 2.91 -8.03
N VAL A 23 -19.46 1.68 -7.83
CA VAL A 23 -18.79 0.71 -6.96
C VAL A 23 -18.53 -0.58 -7.70
N ILE A 24 -17.24 -0.97 -7.79
CA ILE A 24 -16.81 -2.23 -8.38
C ILE A 24 -16.26 -3.14 -7.30
N GLU A 25 -16.69 -4.40 -7.31
CA GLU A 25 -16.12 -5.43 -6.48
C GLU A 25 -14.88 -6.03 -7.15
N PHE A 26 -13.73 -5.86 -6.50
CA PHE A 26 -12.45 -6.36 -6.99
C PHE A 26 -12.24 -7.82 -6.55
N HIS A 27 -12.10 -8.75 -7.51
CA HIS A 27 -11.91 -10.18 -7.27
C HIS A 27 -12.91 -10.76 -6.26
N PRO A 28 -14.22 -10.82 -6.60
CA PRO A 28 -15.19 -11.46 -5.74
C PRO A 28 -14.80 -12.92 -5.48
N VAL A 29 -14.95 -13.36 -4.22
CA VAL A 29 -14.72 -14.75 -3.83
C VAL A 29 -15.91 -15.58 -4.29
N ILE A 30 -15.82 -16.16 -5.48
CA ILE A 30 -16.85 -17.05 -6.02
C ILE A 30 -16.30 -18.48 -5.92
N PRO A 31 -16.83 -19.33 -5.01
CA PRO A 31 -16.24 -20.65 -4.69
C PRO A 31 -16.13 -21.61 -5.86
N TRP A 32 -17.01 -21.50 -6.87
CA TRP A 32 -17.08 -22.39 -8.04
C TRP A 32 -16.37 -21.84 -9.28
N ARG A 33 -15.73 -20.66 -9.23
CA ARG A 33 -14.90 -20.20 -10.33
C ARG A 33 -13.50 -20.80 -10.24
N LYS A 34 -13.02 -21.40 -11.35
CA LYS A 34 -11.74 -22.11 -11.54
C LYS A 34 -10.48 -21.29 -11.19
N TYR A 35 -10.62 -19.98 -10.93
CA TYR A 35 -9.53 -19.07 -10.62
C TYR A 35 -9.71 -18.47 -9.22
N PHE A 36 -9.47 -19.32 -8.23
CA PHE A 36 -9.43 -18.90 -6.82
C PHE A 36 -8.07 -18.24 -6.56
N ASN A 37 -7.85 -17.06 -7.14
CA ASN A 37 -6.62 -16.28 -6.90
C ASN A 37 -6.73 -15.55 -5.56
N ILE A 38 -6.62 -16.30 -4.45
CA ILE A 38 -6.68 -15.73 -3.09
C ILE A 38 -5.50 -14.79 -2.83
N ASP A 39 -4.36 -15.02 -3.48
CA ASP A 39 -3.12 -14.27 -3.38
C ASP A 39 -3.11 -12.98 -4.23
N MET A 40 -4.00 -12.86 -5.20
CA MET A 40 -4.07 -11.68 -6.09
C MET A 40 -5.02 -10.63 -5.53
N ARG A 41 -4.56 -9.89 -4.52
CA ARG A 41 -5.33 -8.80 -3.87
C ARG A 41 -4.71 -7.44 -4.18
N ASP A 42 -5.57 -6.44 -4.30
CA ASP A 42 -5.12 -5.04 -4.34
C ASP A 42 -5.04 -4.50 -2.91
N HIS A 43 -3.84 -4.25 -2.44
CA HIS A 43 -3.57 -3.67 -1.13
C HIS A 43 -3.32 -2.16 -1.18
N ARG A 44 -3.41 -1.54 -2.35
CA ARG A 44 -3.25 -0.10 -2.49
C ARG A 44 -4.42 0.64 -1.84
N LYS A 45 -4.11 1.61 -1.01
CA LYS A 45 -5.05 2.56 -0.43
C LYS A 45 -4.77 3.88 -1.10
N LEU A 46 -5.57 4.20 -2.09
CA LEU A 46 -5.39 5.34 -2.96
C LEU A 46 -6.71 6.11 -3.05
N LEU A 47 -6.65 7.40 -2.76
CA LEU A 47 -7.71 8.36 -3.02
C LEU A 47 -7.13 9.44 -3.92
N VAL A 48 -7.76 9.71 -5.04
CA VAL A 48 -7.43 10.84 -5.90
C VAL A 48 -8.63 11.77 -6.00
N VAL A 49 -8.39 13.05 -5.81
CA VAL A 49 -9.42 14.09 -5.85
C VAL A 49 -9.10 15.04 -7.01
N ASP A 50 -10.06 15.19 -7.92
CA ASP A 50 -10.01 16.07 -9.08
C ASP A 50 -8.79 15.89 -10.00
N GLY A 51 -8.12 14.73 -9.90
CA GLY A 51 -6.85 14.47 -10.60
C GLY A 51 -5.68 15.37 -10.17
N ARG A 52 -5.83 16.16 -9.09
CA ARG A 52 -4.87 17.15 -8.62
C ARG A 52 -4.23 16.81 -7.29
N THR A 53 -4.95 16.16 -6.40
CA THR A 53 -4.46 15.76 -5.08
C THR A 53 -4.65 14.26 -4.93
N ALA A 54 -3.62 13.57 -4.46
CA ALA A 54 -3.70 12.16 -4.13
C ALA A 54 -3.33 11.90 -2.67
N PHE A 55 -3.96 10.89 -2.09
CA PHE A 55 -3.62 10.36 -0.78
C PHE A 55 -3.26 8.88 -0.95
N VAL A 56 -2.09 8.48 -0.44
CA VAL A 56 -1.60 7.11 -0.55
C VAL A 56 -0.84 6.69 0.70
N GLY A 57 -1.04 5.46 1.16
CA GLY A 57 -0.36 4.95 2.35
C GLY A 57 -0.91 3.61 2.82
N GLY A 58 -0.71 3.29 4.09
CA GLY A 58 -1.16 2.04 4.71
C GLY A 58 -2.58 2.10 5.28
N MET A 59 -3.13 3.29 5.52
CA MET A 59 -4.42 3.49 6.18
C MET A 59 -5.59 2.93 5.36
N ASN A 60 -6.38 2.04 5.95
CA ASN A 60 -7.64 1.56 5.38
C ASN A 60 -8.82 2.45 5.83
N ILE A 61 -9.95 2.29 5.15
CA ILE A 61 -11.25 2.79 5.64
C ILE A 61 -11.80 1.71 6.57
N GLY A 62 -11.57 1.87 7.87
CA GLY A 62 -11.97 0.91 8.89
C GLY A 62 -11.94 1.54 10.29
N ASN A 63 -12.72 0.96 11.19
CA ASN A 63 -12.84 1.48 12.57
C ASN A 63 -11.51 1.46 13.33
N GLU A 64 -10.57 0.60 12.94
CA GLU A 64 -9.24 0.51 13.53
C GLU A 64 -8.47 1.83 13.43
N TYR A 65 -8.70 2.57 12.34
CA TYR A 65 -8.05 3.85 12.06
C TYR A 65 -8.87 5.07 12.50
N ALA A 66 -10.14 4.86 12.88
CA ALA A 66 -10.94 5.92 13.47
C ALA A 66 -10.43 6.20 14.88
N GLY A 67 -10.07 7.43 15.20
CA GLY A 67 -9.61 7.80 16.55
C GLY A 67 -10.61 7.41 17.65
N ARG A 68 -10.15 7.35 18.90
CA ARG A 68 -10.95 6.95 20.08
C ARG A 68 -12.27 7.70 20.21
N ARG A 69 -12.30 8.97 19.77
CA ARG A 69 -13.53 9.77 19.71
C ARG A 69 -14.66 9.09 18.92
N TYR A 70 -14.30 8.31 17.90
CA TYR A 70 -15.23 7.57 17.03
C TYR A 70 -15.29 6.07 17.38
N ARG A 71 -14.89 5.70 18.61
CA ARG A 71 -14.82 4.32 19.08
C ARG A 71 -13.89 3.42 18.26
N GLY A 72 -12.90 4.01 17.62
CA GLY A 72 -11.87 3.28 16.88
C GLY A 72 -10.78 2.71 17.79
N ALA A 73 -9.96 1.83 17.21
CA ALA A 73 -8.82 1.22 17.92
C ALA A 73 -7.57 2.11 17.94
N ASP A 74 -7.63 3.29 17.32
CA ASP A 74 -6.55 4.28 17.29
C ASP A 74 -5.23 3.74 16.71
N TRP A 75 -5.33 2.92 15.67
CA TRP A 75 -4.16 2.40 14.97
C TRP A 75 -3.42 3.53 14.28
N ARG A 76 -2.10 3.56 14.48
CA ARG A 76 -1.23 4.51 13.81
C ARG A 76 -0.75 3.97 12.47
N ASP A 77 -0.86 4.78 11.43
CA ASP A 77 -0.31 4.50 10.12
C ASP A 77 0.27 5.79 9.50
N THR A 78 0.96 5.65 8.38
CA THR A 78 1.49 6.77 7.61
C THR A 78 0.76 6.87 6.29
N HIS A 79 0.23 8.05 6.02
CA HIS A 79 -0.46 8.38 4.79
C HIS A 79 0.10 9.67 4.24
N LEU A 80 0.37 9.72 2.94
CA LEU A 80 0.95 10.86 2.25
C LEU A 80 -0.11 11.59 1.46
N ARG A 81 -0.13 12.91 1.56
CA ARG A 81 -0.79 13.81 0.60
C ARG A 81 0.22 14.20 -0.45
N ILE A 82 -0.14 14.07 -1.71
CA ILE A 82 0.70 14.34 -2.89
C ILE A 82 -0.05 15.31 -3.80
N GLU A 83 0.66 16.32 -4.27
CA GLU A 83 0.18 17.28 -5.26
C GLU A 83 1.23 17.40 -6.36
N GLY A 84 0.80 17.79 -7.58
CA GLY A 84 1.67 17.94 -8.73
C GLY A 84 1.70 16.73 -9.66
N PRO A 85 2.63 16.68 -10.63
CA PRO A 85 2.60 15.75 -11.77
C PRO A 85 2.53 14.27 -11.41
N ALA A 86 3.09 13.85 -10.26
CA ALA A 86 3.05 12.46 -9.80
C ALA A 86 1.62 11.93 -9.51
N VAL A 87 0.64 12.83 -9.32
CA VAL A 87 -0.77 12.45 -9.16
C VAL A 87 -1.29 11.77 -10.43
N ARG A 88 -0.77 12.13 -11.61
CA ARG A 88 -1.16 11.49 -12.89
C ARG A 88 -0.85 10.01 -12.90
N ASP A 89 0.31 9.60 -12.38
CA ASP A 89 0.69 8.18 -12.31
C ASP A 89 -0.23 7.41 -11.37
N LEU A 90 -0.57 8.01 -10.22
CA LEU A 90 -1.50 7.41 -9.25
C LEU A 90 -2.91 7.28 -9.84
N GLN A 91 -3.40 8.33 -10.52
CA GLN A 91 -4.67 8.32 -11.24
C GLN A 91 -4.70 7.25 -12.33
N PHE A 92 -3.60 7.13 -13.08
CA PHE A 92 -3.45 6.09 -14.11
C PHE A 92 -3.56 4.69 -13.52
N PHE A 93 -2.93 4.41 -12.38
CA PHE A 93 -3.05 3.12 -11.70
C PHE A 93 -4.46 2.83 -11.18
N PHE A 94 -5.22 3.86 -10.79
CA PHE A 94 -6.63 3.70 -10.48
C PHE A 94 -7.41 3.25 -11.72
N PHE A 95 -7.30 3.98 -12.82
CA PHE A 95 -8.03 3.68 -14.05
C PHE A 95 -7.61 2.36 -14.69
N GLU A 96 -6.33 1.99 -14.62
CA GLU A 96 -5.88 0.67 -15.09
C GLU A 96 -6.66 -0.48 -14.42
N ASN A 97 -6.93 -0.36 -13.12
CA ASN A 97 -7.74 -1.35 -12.42
C ASN A 97 -9.23 -1.18 -12.70
N TRP A 98 -9.71 0.05 -12.70
CA TRP A 98 -11.10 0.36 -12.98
C TRP A 98 -11.58 -0.31 -14.27
N TYR A 99 -10.89 -0.08 -15.38
CA TYR A 99 -11.23 -0.69 -16.66
C TYR A 99 -11.01 -2.20 -16.70
N ARG A 100 -9.97 -2.68 -16.07
CA ARG A 100 -9.68 -4.12 -16.02
C ARG A 100 -10.79 -4.91 -15.35
N TYR A 101 -11.50 -4.32 -14.40
CA TYR A 101 -12.56 -4.98 -13.63
C TYR A 101 -13.96 -4.53 -13.99
N GLY A 102 -14.12 -3.98 -15.18
CA GLY A 102 -15.43 -3.72 -15.79
C GLY A 102 -16.07 -2.40 -15.39
N GLY A 103 -15.26 -1.42 -14.95
CA GLY A 103 -15.74 -0.07 -14.72
C GLY A 103 -16.21 0.61 -16.00
N ALA A 104 -17.16 1.54 -15.87
CA ALA A 104 -17.68 2.30 -16.98
C ALA A 104 -16.56 3.08 -17.69
N VAL A 105 -16.67 3.22 -19.00
CA VAL A 105 -15.78 4.07 -19.78
C VAL A 105 -16.10 5.53 -19.46
N VAL A 106 -15.11 6.25 -18.95
CA VAL A 106 -15.22 7.67 -18.64
C VAL A 106 -14.34 8.50 -19.58
N ASP A 107 -14.70 9.75 -19.77
CA ASP A 107 -13.83 10.69 -20.49
C ASP A 107 -12.56 10.97 -19.68
N ILE A 108 -11.48 10.29 -20.06
CA ILE A 108 -10.19 10.38 -19.36
C ILE A 108 -9.67 11.81 -19.32
N SER A 109 -9.95 12.63 -20.33
CA SER A 109 -9.40 13.99 -20.43
C SER A 109 -9.80 14.85 -19.22
N ARG A 110 -10.98 14.63 -18.66
CA ARG A 110 -11.48 15.34 -17.48
C ARG A 110 -10.78 14.96 -16.19
N HIS A 111 -10.13 13.79 -16.20
CA HIS A 111 -9.48 13.23 -15.01
C HIS A 111 -7.97 13.47 -14.96
N PHE A 112 -7.40 14.05 -16.02
CA PHE A 112 -5.97 14.36 -16.12
C PHE A 112 -5.74 15.83 -16.43
N PRO A 113 -6.06 16.74 -15.49
CA PRO A 113 -5.88 18.16 -15.69
C PRO A 113 -4.40 18.51 -15.86
N ASN A 114 -4.13 19.65 -16.49
CA ASN A 114 -2.81 20.25 -16.41
C ASN A 114 -2.53 20.66 -14.96
N MET A 115 -1.33 20.35 -14.52
CA MET A 115 -0.90 20.61 -13.14
C MET A 115 0.38 21.42 -13.15
N ASP A 116 0.46 22.38 -12.25
CA ASP A 116 1.69 23.06 -11.90
C ASP A 116 2.58 22.16 -11.05
N GLU A 117 3.84 22.52 -10.93
CA GLU A 117 4.79 21.89 -10.04
C GLU A 117 4.82 22.63 -8.68
N PRO A 118 3.98 22.24 -7.71
CA PRO A 118 3.81 23.04 -6.48
C PRO A 118 5.02 22.93 -5.52
N GLY A 119 6.03 22.14 -5.87
CA GLY A 119 7.17 21.89 -4.98
C GLY A 119 8.45 21.51 -5.73
N ARG A 120 9.52 21.26 -4.94
CA ARG A 120 10.84 20.90 -5.45
C ARG A 120 11.25 19.47 -5.11
N LYS A 121 10.31 18.63 -4.68
CA LYS A 121 10.60 17.24 -4.31
C LYS A 121 10.41 16.33 -5.52
N LEU A 122 11.43 15.56 -5.86
CA LEU A 122 11.29 14.49 -6.82
C LEU A 122 10.52 13.34 -6.18
N LEU A 123 9.49 12.87 -6.89
CA LEU A 123 8.69 11.74 -6.48
C LEU A 123 8.58 10.74 -7.63
N MET A 124 8.82 9.48 -7.34
CA MET A 124 8.66 8.38 -8.28
C MET A 124 7.60 7.42 -7.75
N VAL A 125 6.57 7.18 -8.55
CA VAL A 125 5.52 6.22 -8.21
C VAL A 125 5.89 4.84 -8.71
N LEU A 126 5.97 3.86 -7.82
CA LEU A 126 6.30 2.48 -8.14
C LEU A 126 5.12 1.56 -7.85
N CYS A 127 4.81 0.69 -8.78
CA CYS A 127 3.75 -0.30 -8.64
C CYS A 127 4.30 -1.71 -8.90
N SER A 128 4.12 -2.62 -7.94
CA SER A 128 4.42 -4.04 -8.13
C SER A 128 3.17 -4.81 -8.54
N LYS A 129 3.30 -5.67 -9.56
CA LYS A 129 2.23 -6.56 -10.04
C LYS A 129 2.62 -8.01 -9.71
N SER A 130 1.73 -8.77 -9.10
CA SER A 130 2.05 -10.08 -8.49
C SER A 130 2.62 -11.14 -9.45
N ARG A 131 2.31 -11.07 -10.75
CA ARG A 131 2.77 -12.05 -11.77
C ARG A 131 4.00 -11.62 -12.56
N ARG A 132 4.58 -10.46 -12.29
CA ARG A 132 5.79 -10.03 -13.00
C ARG A 132 7.03 -10.46 -12.22
N GLN A 133 8.05 -10.93 -12.95
CA GLN A 133 9.37 -11.25 -12.38
C GLN A 133 10.06 -10.00 -11.80
N VAL A 134 9.79 -8.83 -12.37
CA VAL A 134 10.33 -7.55 -11.90
C VAL A 134 9.54 -7.06 -10.70
N LYS A 135 10.23 -6.80 -9.60
CA LYS A 135 9.69 -6.31 -8.34
C LYS A 135 10.22 -4.89 -8.05
N PRO A 136 9.71 -3.86 -8.72
CA PRO A 136 10.31 -2.52 -8.69
C PRO A 136 10.38 -1.93 -7.27
N ILE A 137 9.38 -2.17 -6.41
CA ILE A 137 9.41 -1.72 -5.02
C ILE A 137 10.57 -2.39 -4.26
N GLN A 138 10.75 -3.71 -4.40
CA GLN A 138 11.84 -4.43 -3.75
C GLN A 138 13.21 -3.93 -4.23
N GLU A 139 13.36 -3.73 -5.55
CA GLU A 139 14.59 -3.20 -6.14
C GLU A 139 14.93 -1.81 -5.58
N SER A 140 13.92 -0.94 -5.47
CA SER A 140 14.11 0.40 -4.90
C SER A 140 14.52 0.36 -3.44
N TYR A 141 13.92 -0.51 -2.63
CA TYR A 141 14.36 -0.69 -1.24
C TYR A 141 15.82 -1.16 -1.16
N VAL A 142 16.19 -2.20 -1.92
CA VAL A 142 17.55 -2.72 -1.95
C VAL A 142 18.54 -1.64 -2.40
N SER A 143 18.19 -0.87 -3.41
CA SER A 143 19.00 0.25 -3.91
C SER A 143 19.18 1.32 -2.83
N ALA A 144 18.08 1.82 -2.26
CA ALA A 144 18.14 2.85 -1.21
C ALA A 144 18.99 2.42 -0.01
N ILE A 145 18.83 1.16 0.45
CA ILE A 145 19.61 0.60 1.56
C ILE A 145 21.11 0.51 1.20
N ASN A 146 21.43 0.10 -0.02
CA ASN A 146 22.84 -0.02 -0.45
C ASN A 146 23.52 1.35 -0.58
N PHE A 147 22.78 2.38 -0.99
CA PHE A 147 23.33 3.74 -1.16
C PHE A 147 23.25 4.61 0.10
N ALA A 148 22.56 4.16 1.14
CA ALA A 148 22.51 4.87 2.42
C ALA A 148 23.90 5.06 3.03
N LYS A 149 24.18 6.29 3.51
CA LYS A 149 25.46 6.67 4.08
C LYS A 149 25.39 7.04 5.57
N GLN A 150 24.25 7.46 6.07
CA GLN A 150 24.11 7.96 7.45
C GLN A 150 23.15 7.13 8.27
N SER A 151 21.90 6.98 7.83
CA SER A 151 20.86 6.30 8.61
C SER A 151 19.83 5.62 7.74
N ILE A 152 19.24 4.54 8.27
CA ILE A 152 18.11 3.81 7.72
C ILE A 152 17.13 3.55 8.86
N TYR A 153 15.93 4.16 8.80
CA TYR A 153 14.88 3.98 9.79
C TYR A 153 13.67 3.32 9.11
N ILE A 154 13.31 2.14 9.60
CA ILE A 154 12.20 1.35 9.05
C ILE A 154 11.16 1.14 10.13
N THR A 155 9.92 1.54 9.86
CA THR A 155 8.74 1.16 10.63
C THR A 155 7.90 0.20 9.80
N ASN A 156 7.63 -0.99 10.30
CA ASN A 156 6.89 -2.00 9.55
C ASN A 156 6.09 -2.92 10.47
N ALA A 157 4.79 -3.12 10.16
CA ALA A 157 3.91 -3.99 10.93
C ALA A 157 4.27 -5.48 10.77
N TYR A 158 4.73 -5.90 9.60
CA TYR A 158 5.02 -7.30 9.25
C TYR A 158 6.41 -7.41 8.66
N PHE A 159 7.43 -7.37 9.50
CA PHE A 159 8.82 -7.36 9.06
C PHE A 159 9.35 -8.79 8.84
N ILE A 160 9.18 -9.28 7.62
CA ILE A 160 9.73 -10.56 7.13
C ILE A 160 10.47 -10.28 5.82
N PRO A 161 11.63 -9.61 5.88
CA PRO A 161 12.38 -9.29 4.69
C PRO A 161 12.97 -10.55 4.05
N ASP A 162 13.01 -10.53 2.74
CA ASP A 162 13.73 -11.56 2.00
C ASP A 162 15.25 -11.46 2.18
N ALA A 163 15.96 -12.45 1.63
CA ALA A 163 17.41 -12.54 1.77
C ALA A 163 18.16 -11.35 1.12
N ARG A 164 17.59 -10.67 0.14
CA ARG A 164 18.23 -9.52 -0.53
C ARG A 164 18.19 -8.30 0.38
N ILE A 165 17.00 -7.97 0.90
CA ILE A 165 16.81 -6.85 1.85
C ILE A 165 17.62 -7.12 3.13
N TYR A 166 17.54 -8.35 3.68
CA TYR A 166 18.33 -8.71 4.85
C TYR A 166 19.82 -8.45 4.65
N ARG A 167 20.41 -9.01 3.57
CA ARG A 167 21.84 -8.82 3.29
C ARG A 167 22.20 -7.35 3.04
N ALA A 168 21.31 -6.58 2.44
CA ALA A 168 21.54 -5.15 2.22
C ALA A 168 21.60 -4.38 3.56
N LEU A 169 20.68 -4.66 4.49
CA LEU A 169 20.67 -4.04 5.83
C LEU A 169 21.92 -4.41 6.63
N VAL A 170 22.32 -5.69 6.63
CA VAL A 170 23.57 -6.12 7.30
C VAL A 170 24.80 -5.43 6.71
N ARG A 171 24.89 -5.32 5.38
CA ARG A 171 25.98 -4.58 4.74
C ARG A 171 25.97 -3.09 5.08
N ALA A 172 24.80 -2.47 5.17
CA ALA A 172 24.67 -1.08 5.57
C ALA A 172 25.17 -0.86 7.01
N ALA A 173 24.75 -1.70 7.96
CA ALA A 173 25.23 -1.64 9.34
C ALA A 173 26.76 -1.84 9.43
N LYS A 174 27.32 -2.80 8.67
CA LYS A 174 28.78 -3.01 8.59
C LYS A 174 29.55 -1.82 7.99
N ARG A 175 28.90 -0.97 7.19
CA ARG A 175 29.48 0.30 6.70
C ARG A 175 29.40 1.44 7.71
N GLY A 176 28.81 1.21 8.90
CA GLY A 176 28.62 2.23 9.92
C GLY A 176 27.34 3.05 9.77
N VAL A 177 26.40 2.63 8.93
CA VAL A 177 25.08 3.27 8.79
C VAL A 177 24.24 2.97 10.04
N ASP A 178 23.62 3.97 10.65
CA ASP A 178 22.68 3.79 11.77
C ASP A 178 21.39 3.14 11.27
N VAL A 179 21.24 1.85 11.51
CA VAL A 179 20.06 1.06 11.07
C VAL A 179 19.13 0.83 12.26
N ARG A 180 17.91 1.40 12.20
CA ARG A 180 16.89 1.22 13.25
C ARG A 180 15.60 0.64 12.68
N LEU A 181 15.10 -0.38 13.38
CA LEU A 181 13.84 -1.06 13.05
C LEU A 181 12.84 -0.81 14.17
N LEU A 182 11.69 -0.19 13.85
CA LEU A 182 10.57 -0.05 14.75
C LEU A 182 9.49 -1.07 14.36
N LEU A 183 9.31 -2.09 15.19
CA LEU A 183 8.46 -3.24 14.94
C LEU A 183 7.43 -3.39 16.06
N PRO A 184 6.22 -3.90 15.80
CA PRO A 184 5.17 -4.02 16.80
C PRO A 184 5.50 -5.10 17.83
N GLY A 185 5.26 -4.82 19.10
CA GLY A 185 5.36 -5.80 20.18
C GLY A 185 4.27 -6.87 20.13
N LYS A 186 3.08 -6.49 19.61
CA LYS A 186 1.94 -7.39 19.34
C LYS A 186 1.48 -7.19 17.90
N SER A 187 1.11 -8.26 17.22
CA SER A 187 0.53 -8.25 15.88
C SER A 187 -0.88 -8.83 15.92
N ASP A 188 -1.74 -8.36 15.05
CA ASP A 188 -3.06 -8.92 14.76
C ASP A 188 -2.97 -10.33 14.13
N LEU A 189 -1.81 -10.68 13.54
CA LEU A 189 -1.55 -11.98 12.94
C LEU A 189 -0.45 -12.73 13.73
N ALA A 190 -0.86 -13.65 14.61
CA ALA A 190 0.05 -14.40 15.48
C ALA A 190 1.14 -15.17 14.69
N ILE A 191 0.80 -15.77 13.56
CA ILE A 191 1.73 -16.49 12.67
C ILE A 191 2.83 -15.56 12.14
N VAL A 192 2.46 -14.35 11.72
CA VAL A 192 3.41 -13.34 11.21
C VAL A 192 4.31 -12.84 12.34
N GLN A 193 3.77 -12.68 13.54
CA GLN A 193 4.54 -12.30 14.71
C GLN A 193 5.60 -13.33 15.07
N HIS A 194 5.24 -14.61 15.07
CA HIS A 194 6.20 -15.70 15.33
C HIS A 194 7.30 -15.74 14.26
N ALA A 195 6.95 -15.65 12.99
CA ALA A 195 7.91 -15.59 11.90
C ALA A 195 8.87 -14.40 12.02
N SER A 196 8.35 -13.20 12.32
CA SER A 196 9.18 -12.01 12.53
C SER A 196 10.13 -12.19 13.72
N ARG A 197 9.64 -12.67 14.87
CA ARG A 197 10.45 -12.89 16.08
C ARG A 197 11.56 -13.92 15.89
N TYR A 198 11.31 -14.97 15.11
CA TYR A 198 12.34 -15.94 14.76
C TYR A 198 13.54 -15.29 14.06
N LEU A 199 13.28 -14.28 13.24
CA LEU A 199 14.31 -13.56 12.51
C LEU A 199 15.06 -12.52 13.37
N TYR A 200 14.48 -12.04 14.49
CA TYR A 200 15.11 -10.98 15.32
C TYR A 200 16.49 -11.40 15.85
N LYS A 201 16.64 -12.65 16.33
CA LYS A 201 17.94 -13.15 16.79
C LYS A 201 19.02 -13.10 15.71
N ARG A 202 18.62 -13.15 14.44
CA ARG A 202 19.52 -13.09 13.29
C ARG A 202 19.90 -11.65 12.92
N TYR A 203 19.06 -10.67 13.26
CA TYR A 203 19.33 -9.25 13.02
C TYR A 203 20.18 -8.62 14.12
N LEU A 204 20.16 -9.17 15.32
CA LEU A 204 20.88 -8.65 16.49
C LEU A 204 22.30 -9.21 16.64
N ARG A 205 22.74 -10.09 15.75
CA ARG A 205 24.10 -10.64 15.63
C ARG A 205 24.91 -9.91 14.57
#